data_6651bfcc9ebdf779b01b057306064b58
#
_entry.id   6651bfcc9ebdf779b01b057306064b58
#
_cell.length_a   1.000
_cell.length_b   1.000
_cell.length_c   1.000
_cell.angle_alpha   90.00
_cell.angle_beta   90.00
_cell.angle_gamma   90.00
#
_symmetry.space_group_name_H-M   'P 1'
#
loop_
_entity.id
_entity.type
_entity.pdbx_description
1 polymer ?
#
loop_
_entity_poly.entity_id
_entity_poly.type
_entity_poly.pdbx_seq_one_letter_code
_entity_poly.pdbx_strand_id
1 'polypeptide(L)' 'QGWTMQTTRLTESYGLDKMRERLGPQGEKWVLVGGVNPDGLFQLFSEEQPFKADRGWKMLYFAPPEPPAGSS' A
#
# COMPACT_ATOMS: atom_id res chain seq x y z
N GLN A 1 -19.83 3.39 0.91
CA GLN A 1 -19.36 2.28 0.14
C GLN A 1 -18.13 1.70 0.75
N GLY A 2 -17.86 0.47 0.43
CA GLY A 2 -16.79 -0.26 1.03
C GLY A 2 -15.42 0.12 0.50
N TRP A 3 -14.41 -0.28 1.25
CA TRP A 3 -13.05 -0.11 0.81
C TRP A 3 -12.73 -1.13 -0.29
N THR A 4 -11.81 -0.77 -1.15
CA THR A 4 -11.41 -1.65 -2.26
C THR A 4 -9.93 -1.97 -2.16
N MET A 5 -9.58 -3.13 -2.70
CA MET A 5 -8.18 -3.54 -2.77
C MET A 5 -7.48 -2.70 -3.83
N GLN A 6 -6.38 -2.10 -3.45
CA GLN A 6 -5.60 -1.27 -4.35
C GLN A 6 -4.15 -1.72 -4.31
N THR A 7 -3.42 -1.41 -5.36
CA THR A 7 -2.01 -1.75 -5.44
C THR A 7 -1.20 -0.54 -5.83
N THR A 8 0.04 -0.52 -5.39
CA THR A 8 0.96 0.52 -5.77
C THR A 8 2.35 -0.08 -5.84
N ARG A 9 3.13 0.37 -6.81
CA ARG A 9 4.50 -0.12 -6.98
C ARG A 9 5.47 0.85 -6.33
N LEU A 10 6.39 0.32 -5.57
CA LEU A 10 7.42 1.13 -4.95
C LEU A 10 8.57 1.38 -5.93
N THR A 11 9.11 2.58 -5.91
CA THR A 11 10.22 2.98 -6.76
C THR A 11 11.30 3.62 -5.90
N GLU A 12 12.38 4.03 -6.54
CA GLU A 12 13.45 4.71 -5.80
C GLU A 12 12.96 5.99 -5.15
N SER A 13 12.07 6.71 -5.81
CA SER A 13 11.58 7.99 -5.29
C SER A 13 10.26 7.85 -4.55
N TYR A 14 9.67 6.66 -4.53
CA TYR A 14 8.39 6.45 -3.86
C TYR A 14 8.47 5.16 -3.07
N GLY A 15 9.01 5.24 -1.88
CA GLY A 15 9.11 4.09 -1.00
C GLY A 15 7.93 3.97 -0.06
N LEU A 16 8.03 3.02 0.85
CA LEU A 16 6.95 2.77 1.80
C LEU A 16 6.68 3.98 2.69
N ASP A 17 7.72 4.71 3.05
CA ASP A 17 7.55 5.91 3.86
C ASP A 17 6.72 6.97 3.13
N LYS A 18 7.01 7.16 1.85
CA LYS A 18 6.23 8.11 1.05
C LYS A 18 4.79 7.66 0.89
N MET A 19 4.60 6.38 0.74
CA MET A 19 3.27 5.82 0.63
C MET A 19 2.45 6.09 1.90
N ARG A 20 3.09 5.93 3.06
CA ARG A 20 2.41 6.20 4.32
C ARG A 20 2.07 7.67 4.50
N GLU A 21 2.97 8.55 4.04
CA GLU A 21 2.68 9.97 4.09
C GLU A 21 1.48 10.32 3.23
N ARG A 22 1.40 9.72 2.06
CA ARG A 22 0.31 10.01 1.14
C ARG A 22 -1.02 9.47 1.64
N LEU A 23 -1.02 8.25 2.19
CA LEU A 23 -2.26 7.58 2.55
C LEU A 23 -2.72 7.89 3.97
N GLY A 24 -1.80 8.34 4.81
CA GLY A 24 -2.14 8.67 6.18
C GLY A 24 -1.93 7.51 7.14
N PRO A 25 -2.47 7.61 8.35
CA PRO A 25 -2.24 6.57 9.36
C PRO A 25 -2.87 5.25 8.94
N GLN A 26 -2.07 4.20 9.02
CA GLN A 26 -2.56 2.86 8.74
C GLN A 26 -3.59 2.46 9.80
N GLY A 27 -4.63 1.79 9.34
CA GLY A 27 -5.71 1.38 10.23
C GLY A 27 -6.85 2.36 10.28
N GLU A 28 -6.61 3.61 9.94
CA GLU A 28 -7.66 4.62 9.91
C GLU A 28 -8.06 4.98 8.50
N LYS A 29 -7.07 5.20 7.64
CA LYS A 29 -7.33 5.62 6.26
C LYS A 29 -7.07 4.51 5.26
N TRP A 30 -6.33 3.51 5.65
CA TRP A 30 -6.00 2.38 4.78
C TRP A 30 -5.49 1.24 5.64
N VAL A 31 -5.51 0.04 5.08
CA VAL A 31 -5.01 -1.14 5.77
C VAL A 31 -4.07 -1.89 4.82
N LEU A 32 -2.84 -2.06 5.25
CA LEU A 32 -1.86 -2.78 4.44
C LEU A 32 -2.12 -4.28 4.54
N VAL A 33 -2.28 -4.92 3.39
CA VAL A 33 -2.53 -6.36 3.33
C VAL A 33 -1.22 -7.12 3.18
N GLY A 34 -0.38 -6.68 2.26
CA GLY A 34 0.87 -7.37 2.02
C GLY A 34 1.57 -6.78 0.82
N GLY A 35 2.48 -7.53 0.27
CA GLY A 35 3.23 -7.07 -0.89
C GLY A 35 3.76 -8.22 -1.71
N VAL A 36 4.10 -7.93 -2.95
CA VAL A 36 4.72 -8.87 -3.86
C VAL A 36 6.13 -8.38 -4.14
N ASN A 37 7.13 -9.21 -3.85
CA ASN A 37 8.50 -8.79 -4.06
C ASN A 37 8.86 -8.84 -5.54
N PRO A 38 10.04 -8.33 -5.93
CA PRO A 38 10.41 -8.34 -7.35
C PRO A 38 10.49 -9.71 -7.98
N ASP A 39 10.64 -10.75 -7.17
CA ASP A 39 10.66 -12.12 -7.69
C ASP A 39 9.26 -12.69 -7.89
N GLY A 40 8.23 -11.95 -7.52
CA GLY A 40 6.87 -12.40 -7.72
C GLY A 40 6.27 -13.15 -6.55
N LEU A 41 6.94 -13.16 -5.41
CA LEU A 41 6.43 -13.87 -4.24
C LEU A 41 5.63 -12.91 -3.36
N PHE A 42 4.45 -13.37 -2.96
CA PHE A 42 3.57 -12.60 -2.09
C PHE A 42 3.94 -12.80 -0.63
N GLN A 43 3.96 -11.71 0.12
CA GLN A 43 4.16 -11.75 1.56
C GLN A 43 3.03 -11.03 2.26
N LEU A 44 2.43 -11.70 3.23
CA LEU A 44 1.37 -11.10 4.01
C LEU A 44 1.98 -10.22 5.09
N PHE A 45 1.43 -9.02 5.26
CA PHE A 45 1.91 -8.11 6.28
C PHE A 45 1.38 -8.51 7.64
N SER A 46 2.22 -8.41 8.65
CA SER A 46 1.84 -8.68 10.04
C SER A 46 2.60 -7.72 10.94
N GLU A 47 1.93 -7.26 11.98
CA GLU A 47 2.59 -6.38 12.94
C GLU A 47 3.68 -7.12 13.69
N GLU A 48 3.49 -8.41 13.87
CA GLU A 48 4.50 -9.23 14.57
C GLU A 48 5.71 -9.50 13.70
N GLN A 49 5.50 -9.60 12.39
CA GLN A 49 6.58 -9.87 11.46
C GLN A 49 6.48 -8.92 10.28
N PRO A 50 6.77 -7.65 10.49
CA PRO A 50 6.74 -6.70 9.38
C PRO A 50 7.85 -7.03 8.39
N PHE A 51 7.55 -6.90 7.12
CA PHE A 51 8.56 -7.11 6.09
C PHE A 51 9.07 -5.76 5.60
N LYS A 52 10.26 -5.77 5.02
CA LYS A 52 10.83 -4.56 4.45
C LYS A 52 10.55 -4.53 2.96
N ALA A 53 9.65 -3.67 2.57
CA ALA A 53 9.38 -3.47 1.16
C ALA A 53 10.37 -2.46 0.61
N ASP A 54 10.80 -2.69 -0.60
CA ASP A 54 11.81 -1.86 -1.23
C ASP A 54 11.42 -1.61 -2.67
N ARG A 55 12.31 -0.96 -3.39
CA ARG A 55 12.09 -0.69 -4.81
C ARG A 55 11.72 -1.98 -5.56
N GLY A 56 10.72 -1.88 -6.40
CA GLY A 56 10.26 -3.01 -7.19
C GLY A 56 9.16 -3.82 -6.55
N TRP A 57 8.88 -3.58 -5.28
CA TRP A 57 7.76 -4.25 -4.62
C TRP A 57 6.44 -3.65 -5.05
N LYS A 58 5.42 -4.50 -5.12
CA LYS A 58 4.06 -4.04 -5.34
C LYS A 58 3.29 -4.22 -4.03
N MET A 59 2.81 -3.11 -3.49
CA MET A 59 2.10 -3.15 -2.21
C MET A 59 0.62 -3.30 -2.45
N LEU A 60 -0.03 -4.12 -1.62
CA LEU A 60 -1.47 -4.34 -1.68
C LEU A 60 -2.09 -3.82 -0.41
N TYR A 61 -3.12 -3.01 -0.55
CA TYR A 61 -3.77 -2.41 0.61
C TYR A 61 -5.23 -2.15 0.31
N PHE A 62 -6.02 -2.04 1.39
CA PHE A 62 -7.41 -1.64 1.29
C PHE A 62 -7.52 -0.17 1.62
N ALA A 63 -8.28 0.56 0.84
CA ALA A 63 -8.52 1.97 1.07
C ALA A 63 -9.83 2.37 0.42
N PRO A 64 -10.43 3.49 0.86
CA PRO A 64 -11.63 3.97 0.19
C PRO A 64 -11.32 4.35 -1.25
N PRO A 65 -12.27 4.18 -2.15
CA PRO A 65 -12.03 4.56 -3.54
C PRO A 65 -11.79 6.06 -3.65
N GLU A 66 -10.88 6.42 -4.55
CA GLU A 66 -10.61 7.83 -4.77
C GLU A 66 -11.77 8.49 -5.48
N PRO A 67 -12.10 9.73 -5.12
CA PRO A 67 -13.16 10.43 -5.84
C PRO A 67 -12.73 10.70 -7.28
N PRO A 68 -13.69 10.76 -8.20
CA PRO A 68 -13.35 11.06 -9.59
C PRO A 68 -12.69 12.43 -9.72
N ALA A 69 -11.91 12.57 -10.77
CA ALA A 69 -11.24 13.84 -11.04
C ALA A 69 -12.28 14.95 -11.17
N GLY A 70 -12.01 16.08 -10.54
CA GLY A 70 -12.93 17.19 -10.54
C GLY A 70 -14.00 17.11 -9.49
N SER A 71 -14.06 16.00 -8.78
CA SER A 71 -14.98 15.86 -7.65
C SER A 71 -14.22 16.20 -6.38
N SER A 72 -14.77 17.03 -5.59
CA SER A 72 -14.04 17.44 -4.39
C SER A 72 -14.99 17.66 -3.24
#